data_fd0aa5e194c156c76b79e7fff46faea0
#
_entry.id   fd0aa5e194c156c76b79e7fff46faea0
#
_cell.length_a   1.000
_cell.length_b   1.000
_cell.length_c   1.000
_cell.angle_alpha   90.00
_cell.angle_beta   90.00
_cell.angle_gamma   90.00
#
_symmetry.space_group_name_H-M   'P 1'
#
loop_
_entity.id
_entity.type
_entity.pdbx_description
1 polymer ?
#
loop_
_entity_poly.entity_id
_entity_poly.type
_entity_poly.pdbx_seq_one_letter_code
_entity_poly.pdbx_strand_id
1 'polypeptide(L)'
;GQTYSSGPSKSDFAFVCVVDSKRYPQTAEHILAAQKAGFSSVLTIGRDSAAERRRESLKNVRTNSFFDRDEYPCAVFTEGGAGADVVYIEGSDNRGAGSFMRWQMRNMPDGSSVRIRII
;
A
#
# COMPACT_ATOMS: atom_id res chain seq x y z
N GLY A 1 -8.28 -12.76 34.66
CA GLY A 1 -8.51 -12.36 33.35
C GLY A 1 -7.30 -11.76 32.67
N GLN A 2 -7.29 -11.88 31.40
CA GLN A 2 -6.23 -11.34 30.60
C GLN A 2 -6.36 -9.85 30.47
N THR A 3 -5.29 -9.14 30.74
CA THR A 3 -5.25 -7.70 30.54
C THR A 3 -4.52 -7.41 29.24
N TYR A 4 -5.15 -6.67 28.38
CA TYR A 4 -4.57 -6.29 27.13
C TYR A 4 -4.10 -4.85 27.19
N SER A 5 -3.13 -4.55 26.35
CA SER A 5 -2.72 -3.20 26.09
C SER A 5 -3.93 -2.38 25.66
N SER A 6 -4.05 -1.18 26.18
CA SER A 6 -5.14 -0.28 25.80
C SER A 6 -4.96 0.32 24.41
N GLY A 7 -3.76 0.25 23.84
CA GLY A 7 -3.50 0.77 22.51
C GLY A 7 -3.91 -0.22 21.41
N PRO A 8 -4.10 0.26 20.18
CA PRO A 8 -4.37 -0.62 19.06
C PRO A 8 -3.18 -1.53 18.78
N SER A 9 -3.45 -2.78 18.45
CA SER A 9 -2.41 -3.69 17.99
C SER A 9 -2.11 -3.42 16.52
N LYS A 10 -1.00 -3.97 16.02
CA LYS A 10 -0.64 -3.85 14.60
C LYS A 10 -1.65 -4.52 13.68
N SER A 11 -2.49 -5.41 14.21
CA SER A 11 -3.53 -6.08 13.44
C SER A 11 -4.87 -5.35 13.49
N ASP A 12 -5.01 -4.33 14.34
CA ASP A 12 -6.24 -3.57 14.44
C ASP A 12 -6.36 -2.60 13.26
N PHE A 13 -7.53 -2.58 12.66
CA PHE A 13 -7.78 -1.73 11.51
C PHE A 13 -9.25 -1.32 11.47
N ALA A 14 -9.51 -0.13 10.88
CA ALA A 14 -10.85 0.42 10.74
C ALA A 14 -11.53 0.01 9.44
N PHE A 15 -10.75 -0.42 8.44
CA PHE A 15 -11.26 -0.65 7.11
C PHE A 15 -10.40 -1.69 6.37
N VAL A 16 -11.02 -2.51 5.53
CA VAL A 16 -10.30 -3.44 4.66
C VAL A 16 -10.35 -2.89 3.24
N CYS A 17 -9.18 -2.67 2.67
CA CYS A 17 -9.02 -2.27 1.28
C CYS A 17 -8.59 -3.50 0.49
N VAL A 18 -9.38 -3.91 -0.49
CA VAL A 18 -9.10 -5.12 -1.27
C VAL A 18 -8.46 -4.80 -2.61
N VAL A 19 -7.64 -5.73 -3.07
CA VAL A 19 -7.08 -5.72 -4.43
C VAL A 19 -7.46 -7.03 -5.08
N ASP A 20 -8.16 -6.94 -6.20
CA ASP A 20 -8.67 -8.10 -6.94
C ASP A 20 -7.56 -8.71 -7.79
N SER A 21 -7.13 -9.92 -7.44
CA SER A 21 -6.02 -10.60 -8.13
C SER A 21 -6.37 -11.01 -9.57
N LYS A 22 -7.62 -11.12 -9.90
CA LYS A 22 -8.02 -11.43 -11.28
C LYS A 22 -7.93 -10.20 -12.18
N ARG A 23 -8.25 -9.02 -11.63
CA ARG A 23 -8.19 -7.76 -12.38
C ARG A 23 -6.81 -7.15 -12.38
N TYR A 24 -6.07 -7.30 -11.28
CA TYR A 24 -4.76 -6.67 -11.07
C TYR A 24 -3.73 -7.72 -10.61
N PRO A 25 -3.43 -8.72 -11.47
CA PRO A 25 -2.60 -9.85 -11.03
C PRO A 25 -1.17 -9.46 -10.64
N GLN A 26 -0.57 -8.50 -11.31
CA GLN A 26 0.80 -8.12 -11.02
C GLN A 26 0.90 -7.32 -9.72
N THR A 27 -0.02 -6.38 -9.52
CA THR A 27 -0.07 -5.62 -8.25
C THR A 27 -0.38 -6.56 -7.09
N ALA A 28 -1.32 -7.48 -7.26
CA ALA A 28 -1.66 -8.46 -6.23
C ALA A 28 -0.46 -9.32 -5.86
N GLU A 29 0.28 -9.80 -6.84
CA GLU A 29 1.48 -10.61 -6.61
C GLU A 29 2.54 -9.82 -5.85
N HIS A 30 2.76 -8.55 -6.22
CA HIS A 30 3.71 -7.69 -5.53
C HIS A 30 3.32 -7.50 -4.06
N ILE A 31 2.05 -7.20 -3.79
CA ILE A 31 1.57 -7.00 -2.42
C ILE A 31 1.76 -8.26 -1.58
N LEU A 32 1.37 -9.41 -2.11
CA LEU A 32 1.52 -10.68 -1.39
C LEU A 32 2.99 -10.99 -1.10
N ALA A 33 3.86 -10.78 -2.08
CA ALA A 33 5.30 -11.02 -1.90
C ALA A 33 5.90 -10.09 -0.86
N ALA A 34 5.52 -8.81 -0.88
CA ALA A 34 6.01 -7.83 0.09
C ALA A 34 5.53 -8.17 1.51
N GLN A 35 4.27 -8.54 1.67
CA GLN A 35 3.72 -8.92 2.97
C GLN A 35 4.40 -10.20 3.49
N LYS A 36 4.65 -11.15 2.61
CA LYS A 36 5.36 -12.38 2.97
C LYS A 36 6.80 -12.09 3.41
N ALA A 37 7.42 -11.06 2.82
CA ALA A 37 8.78 -10.64 3.18
C ALA A 37 8.84 -9.82 4.47
N GLY A 38 7.69 -9.53 5.09
CA GLY A 38 7.64 -8.85 6.38
C GLY A 38 7.07 -7.45 6.38
N PHE A 39 6.71 -6.91 5.21
CA PHE A 39 6.03 -5.61 5.16
C PHE A 39 4.63 -5.73 5.74
N SER A 40 4.19 -4.69 6.46
CA SER A 40 2.89 -4.73 7.14
C SER A 40 1.73 -4.83 6.16
N SER A 41 0.70 -5.58 6.55
CA SER A 41 -0.58 -5.60 5.85
C SER A 41 -1.55 -4.55 6.38
N VAL A 42 -1.27 -3.95 7.52
CA VAL A 42 -2.09 -2.88 8.11
C VAL A 42 -1.31 -1.59 8.02
N LEU A 43 -1.88 -0.61 7.33
CA LEU A 43 -1.23 0.65 6.97
C LEU A 43 -2.09 1.82 7.41
N THR A 44 -1.46 2.98 7.57
CA THR A 44 -2.11 4.20 8.06
C THR A 44 -2.18 5.24 6.96
N ILE A 45 -3.38 5.74 6.67
CA ILE A 45 -3.57 6.76 5.63
C ILE A 45 -2.94 8.08 6.07
N GLY A 46 -2.15 8.68 5.17
CA GLY A 46 -1.54 9.99 5.42
C GLY A 46 -1.28 10.69 4.09
N ARG A 47 -2.30 11.34 3.54
CA ARG A 47 -2.26 11.89 2.19
C ARG A 47 -1.39 13.13 2.04
N ASP A 48 -1.32 13.93 3.07
CA ASP A 48 -0.67 15.25 3.03
C ASP A 48 0.83 15.20 2.74
N SER A 49 1.52 14.12 3.10
CA SER A 49 2.94 13.94 2.81
C SER A 49 3.23 12.86 1.76
N ALA A 50 2.20 12.44 1.02
CA ALA A 50 2.33 11.36 0.06
C ALA A 50 3.34 11.66 -1.05
N ALA A 51 3.37 12.88 -1.57
CA ALA A 51 4.30 13.25 -2.64
C ALA A 51 5.76 13.14 -2.20
N GLU A 52 6.05 13.55 -0.97
CA GLU A 52 7.41 13.44 -0.42
C GLU A 52 7.81 11.98 -0.22
N ARG A 53 6.92 11.17 0.32
CA ARG A 53 7.19 9.74 0.48
C ARG A 53 7.40 9.04 -0.87
N ARG A 54 6.64 9.43 -1.89
CA ARG A 54 6.83 8.90 -3.23
C ARG A 54 8.22 9.24 -3.78
N ARG A 55 8.67 10.46 -3.61
CA ARG A 55 10.03 10.84 -4.02
C ARG A 55 11.07 9.99 -3.31
N GLU A 56 10.90 9.79 -2.00
CA GLU A 56 11.84 8.99 -1.21
C GLU A 56 11.88 7.52 -1.63
N SER A 57 10.73 6.91 -1.86
CA SER A 57 10.68 5.49 -2.26
C SER A 57 11.26 5.26 -3.64
N LEU A 58 11.14 6.22 -4.56
CA LEU A 58 11.49 6.03 -5.97
C LEU A 58 12.82 6.66 -6.37
N LYS A 59 13.50 7.39 -5.49
CA LYS A 59 14.68 8.20 -5.86
C LYS A 59 15.83 7.40 -6.49
N ASN A 60 15.98 6.14 -6.12
CA ASN A 60 17.05 5.29 -6.65
C ASN A 60 16.53 4.24 -7.62
N VAL A 61 15.29 4.37 -8.08
CA VAL A 61 14.66 3.44 -9.01
C VAL A 61 14.43 4.15 -10.34
N ARG A 62 15.14 3.69 -11.38
CA ARG A 62 15.07 4.31 -12.69
C ARG A 62 13.68 4.12 -13.31
N THR A 63 13.15 5.16 -13.97
CA THR A 63 11.92 5.02 -14.74
C THR A 63 12.12 4.07 -15.91
N ASN A 64 11.03 3.44 -16.35
CA ASN A 64 11.02 2.51 -17.46
C ASN A 64 9.91 2.89 -18.43
N SER A 65 10.19 2.85 -19.75
CA SER A 65 9.20 3.25 -20.77
C SER A 65 8.02 2.30 -20.86
N PHE A 66 8.18 1.06 -20.41
CA PHE A 66 7.17 0.01 -20.59
C PHE A 66 6.42 -0.35 -19.29
N PHE A 67 7.00 0.00 -18.15
CA PHE A 67 6.46 -0.41 -16.85
C PHE A 67 6.41 0.76 -15.88
N ASP A 68 5.44 0.72 -14.97
CA ASP A 68 5.36 1.65 -13.84
C ASP A 68 6.18 1.10 -12.67
N ARG A 69 6.69 2.02 -11.86
CA ARG A 69 7.33 1.68 -10.58
C ARG A 69 6.24 1.61 -9.53
N ASP A 70 5.97 0.40 -9.01
CA ASP A 70 4.98 0.18 -7.97
C ASP A 70 5.66 0.00 -6.62
N GLU A 71 5.21 0.75 -5.64
CA GLU A 71 5.78 0.77 -4.30
C GLU A 71 4.85 0.12 -3.29
N TYR A 72 5.41 -0.66 -2.38
CA TYR A 72 4.67 -1.19 -1.23
C TYR A 72 5.50 -1.03 0.04
N PRO A 73 5.01 -0.36 1.08
CA PRO A 73 3.70 0.30 1.13
C PRO A 73 3.61 1.51 0.19
N CYS A 74 2.41 1.80 -0.29
CA CYS A 74 2.18 2.93 -1.17
C CYS A 74 2.43 4.25 -0.43
N ALA A 75 2.80 5.29 -1.17
CA ALA A 75 3.14 6.59 -0.59
C ALA A 75 1.99 7.27 0.15
N VAL A 76 0.74 6.91 -0.16
CA VAL A 76 -0.44 7.43 0.54
C VAL A 76 -0.49 6.97 1.99
N PHE A 77 0.26 5.93 2.35
CA PHE A 77 0.34 5.43 3.71
C PHE A 77 1.59 5.95 4.41
N THR A 78 1.47 6.23 5.70
CA THR A 78 2.61 6.77 6.49
C THR A 78 3.78 5.80 6.55
N GLU A 79 3.53 4.50 6.38
CA GLU A 79 4.58 3.47 6.36
C GLU A 79 5.34 3.41 5.03
N GLY A 80 4.87 4.11 4.00
CA GLY A 80 5.55 4.21 2.72
C GLY A 80 6.76 5.13 2.77
N GLY A 81 7.33 5.41 1.62
CA GLY A 81 8.50 6.27 1.52
C GLY A 81 9.80 5.48 1.51
N ALA A 82 10.84 5.99 2.16
CA ALA A 82 12.13 5.33 2.22
C ALA A 82 12.00 3.90 2.75
N GLY A 83 12.60 2.94 2.06
CA GLY A 83 12.54 1.53 2.44
C GLY A 83 11.37 0.75 1.86
N ALA A 84 10.43 1.40 1.19
CA ALA A 84 9.35 0.69 0.51
C ALA A 84 9.92 -0.24 -0.56
N ASP A 85 9.23 -1.36 -0.78
CA ASP A 85 9.60 -2.30 -1.83
C ASP A 85 9.08 -1.80 -3.17
N VAL A 86 9.94 -1.70 -4.16
CA VAL A 86 9.59 -1.15 -5.48
C VAL A 86 9.85 -2.20 -6.55
N VAL A 87 8.82 -2.49 -7.36
CA VAL A 87 8.94 -3.40 -8.50
C VAL A 87 8.33 -2.74 -9.73
N TYR A 88 8.75 -3.22 -10.91
CA TYR A 88 8.18 -2.77 -12.18
C TYR A 88 6.95 -3.60 -12.49
N ILE A 89 5.84 -2.92 -12.77
CA ILE A 89 4.54 -3.54 -13.04
C ILE A 89 3.96 -2.92 -14.31
N GLU A 90 3.23 -3.71 -15.08
CA GLU A 90 2.52 -3.21 -16.24
C GLU A 90 1.61 -2.04 -15.83
N GLY A 91 1.65 -0.96 -16.63
CA GLY A 91 1.04 0.32 -16.25
C GLY A 91 -0.45 0.24 -15.98
N SER A 92 -1.22 -0.49 -16.82
CA SER A 92 -2.67 -0.56 -16.63
C SER A 92 -3.05 -1.33 -15.36
N ASP A 93 -2.29 -2.38 -15.03
CA ASP A 93 -2.45 -3.14 -13.79
C ASP A 93 -2.18 -2.24 -12.59
N ASN A 94 -1.03 -1.56 -12.57
CA ASN A 94 -0.63 -0.69 -11.48
C ASN A 94 -1.61 0.47 -11.26
N ARG A 95 -1.97 1.17 -12.32
CA ARG A 95 -2.85 2.35 -12.23
C ARG A 95 -4.28 1.96 -11.92
N GLY A 96 -4.76 0.85 -12.47
CA GLY A 96 -6.08 0.32 -12.18
C GLY A 96 -6.23 -0.07 -10.72
N ALA A 97 -5.25 -0.79 -10.18
CA ALA A 97 -5.24 -1.17 -8.77
C ALA A 97 -5.19 0.07 -7.86
N GLY A 98 -4.33 1.04 -8.20
CA GLY A 98 -4.24 2.28 -7.44
C GLY A 98 -5.55 3.06 -7.41
N SER A 99 -6.23 3.18 -8.55
CA SER A 99 -7.53 3.84 -8.63
C SER A 99 -8.58 3.12 -7.80
N PHE A 100 -8.60 1.80 -7.84
CA PHE A 100 -9.54 0.98 -7.07
C PHE A 100 -9.32 1.15 -5.57
N MET A 101 -8.07 1.14 -5.14
CA MET A 101 -7.73 1.36 -3.73
C MET A 101 -8.14 2.76 -3.28
N ARG A 102 -7.81 3.80 -4.06
CA ARG A 102 -8.17 5.19 -3.73
C ARG A 102 -9.68 5.37 -3.64
N TRP A 103 -10.42 4.75 -4.54
CA TRP A 103 -11.89 4.81 -4.52
C TRP A 103 -12.44 4.19 -3.24
N GLN A 104 -11.92 3.03 -2.83
CA GLN A 104 -12.37 2.37 -1.61
C GLN A 104 -12.12 3.24 -0.37
N MET A 105 -10.98 3.93 -0.34
CA MET A 105 -10.56 4.72 0.82
C MET A 105 -11.01 6.19 0.78
N ARG A 106 -11.75 6.61 -0.25
CA ARG A 106 -12.03 8.04 -0.50
C ARG A 106 -12.68 8.78 0.68
N ASN A 107 -13.47 8.09 1.49
CA ASN A 107 -14.18 8.68 2.64
C ASN A 107 -13.48 8.42 3.97
N MET A 108 -12.31 7.78 3.95
CA MET A 108 -11.55 7.50 5.17
C MET A 108 -10.63 8.68 5.47
N PRO A 109 -10.67 9.22 6.70
CA PRO A 109 -9.77 10.32 7.04
C PRO A 109 -8.33 9.86 7.21
N ASP A 110 -7.39 10.80 7.09
CA ASP A 110 -6.00 10.56 7.43
C ASP A 110 -5.90 10.09 8.88
N GLY A 111 -4.99 9.18 9.15
CA GLY A 111 -4.86 8.52 10.44
C GLY A 111 -5.64 7.22 10.54
N SER A 112 -6.52 6.92 9.58
CA SER A 112 -7.26 5.66 9.59
C SER A 112 -6.33 4.48 9.32
N SER A 113 -6.55 3.39 10.05
CA SER A 113 -5.85 2.11 9.83
C SER A 113 -6.60 1.28 8.80
N VAL A 114 -5.85 0.81 7.81
CA VAL A 114 -6.42 0.07 6.68
C VAL A 114 -5.66 -1.23 6.51
N ARG A 115 -6.39 -2.33 6.44
CA ARG A 115 -5.79 -3.62 6.07
C ARG A 115 -5.83 -3.78 4.56
N ILE A 116 -4.69 -4.08 3.96
CA ILE A 116 -4.60 -4.37 2.53
C ILE A 116 -4.75 -5.87 2.34
N ARG A 117 -5.77 -6.27 1.60
CA ARG A 117 -6.12 -7.67 1.43
C ARG A 117 -6.29 -8.01 -0.06
N ILE A 118 -5.70 -9.12 -0.46
CA ILE A 118 -5.86 -9.66 -1.82
C ILE A 118 -7.05 -10.62 -1.86
N ILE A 119 -7.88 -10.44 -2.85
CA ILE A 119 -9.00 -11.34 -3.09
C ILE A 119 -8.91 -12.01 -4.45
#